data_259b68c51aefed8771cbfe0cdafd2bff
#
_entry.id   259b68c51aefed8771cbfe0cdafd2bff
#
_cell.length_a   1.000
_cell.length_b   1.000
_cell.length_c   1.000
_cell.angle_alpha   90.00
_cell.angle_beta   90.00
_cell.angle_gamma   90.00
#
_symmetry.space_group_name_H-M   'P 1'
#
loop_
_entity.id
_entity.type
_entity.pdbx_description
1 polymer ?
#
loop_
_entity_poly.entity_id
_entity_poly.type
_entity_poly.pdbx_seq_one_letter_code
_entity_poly.pdbx_strand_id
1 'polypeptide(L)'
;MVLQDPKYSLDPVMPIGAQIAETLQAHRPCHAAQARRQVHDALAAVGIEDPARVMRLYPHEVSGGMGQRAMIAMMLIAGPELLIADEPTSALDVTVQLQVLGILDKLVADRGMGLIFISHDLRLVSSFCDRVLVMYAGRVVEEIAAVDLHNAQHPYTRGLLNCLPQLGAPRHPLPTLDRQPEWAA
;
A
#
# COMPACT_ATOMS: atom_id res chain seq x y z
N MET A 1 -4.99 -5.70 -6.77
CA MET A 1 -3.64 -5.45 -6.24
C MET A 1 -3.30 -3.98 -6.43
N VAL A 2 -2.77 -3.29 -5.40
CA VAL A 2 -2.24 -1.92 -5.49
C VAL A 2 -0.74 -2.03 -5.71
N LEU A 3 -0.23 -1.41 -6.79
CA LEU A 3 1.18 -1.44 -7.15
C LEU A 3 1.93 -0.22 -6.59
N GLN A 4 3.25 -0.29 -6.58
CA GLN A 4 4.16 0.68 -6.00
C GLN A 4 3.98 2.11 -6.56
N ASP A 5 3.82 2.27 -7.87
CA ASP A 5 3.71 3.59 -8.51
C ASP A 5 2.41 3.70 -9.30
N PRO A 6 1.52 4.66 -8.97
CA PRO A 6 0.27 4.89 -9.70
C PRO A 6 0.47 5.22 -11.17
N LYS A 7 1.63 5.76 -11.55
CA LYS A 7 1.95 6.08 -12.94
C LYS A 7 1.99 4.86 -13.86
N TYR A 8 2.27 3.68 -13.31
CA TYR A 8 2.26 2.42 -14.08
C TYR A 8 0.92 1.69 -14.01
N SER A 9 0.02 2.12 -13.14
CA SER A 9 -1.29 1.49 -12.92
C SER A 9 -2.43 2.27 -13.55
N LEU A 10 -2.26 3.57 -13.74
CA LEU A 10 -3.24 4.45 -14.37
C LEU A 10 -2.84 4.74 -15.82
N ASP A 11 -3.78 4.63 -16.74
CA ASP A 11 -3.59 4.98 -18.15
C ASP A 11 -3.47 6.52 -18.27
N PRO A 12 -2.31 7.04 -18.77
CA PRO A 12 -2.08 8.48 -18.85
C PRO A 12 -2.97 9.20 -19.86
N VAL A 13 -3.60 8.49 -20.77
CA VAL A 13 -4.48 9.07 -21.83
C VAL A 13 -5.98 8.93 -21.53
N MET A 14 -6.33 8.37 -20.37
CA MET A 14 -7.72 8.26 -19.91
C MET A 14 -7.97 9.07 -18.64
N PRO A 15 -9.12 9.77 -18.51
CA PRO A 15 -9.50 10.41 -17.27
C PRO A 15 -9.64 9.40 -16.13
N ILE A 16 -9.24 9.79 -14.92
CA ILE A 16 -9.24 8.93 -13.72
C ILE A 16 -10.63 8.31 -13.48
N GLY A 17 -11.69 9.11 -13.57
CA GLY A 17 -13.06 8.62 -13.36
C GLY A 17 -13.50 7.56 -14.38
N ALA A 18 -13.02 7.66 -15.63
CA ALA A 18 -13.33 6.69 -16.67
C ALA A 18 -12.68 5.32 -16.38
N GLN A 19 -11.44 5.31 -15.95
CA GLN A 19 -10.69 4.08 -15.60
C GLN A 19 -11.34 3.36 -14.40
N ILE A 20 -11.74 4.12 -13.37
CA ILE A 20 -12.43 3.55 -12.20
C ILE A 20 -13.80 3.00 -12.59
N ALA A 21 -14.53 3.71 -13.47
CA ALA A 21 -15.82 3.24 -13.98
C ALA A 21 -15.69 1.98 -14.82
N GLU A 22 -14.68 1.88 -15.67
CA GLU A 22 -14.37 0.69 -16.46
C GLU A 22 -14.08 -0.51 -15.55
N THR A 23 -13.25 -0.33 -14.52
CA THR A 23 -12.95 -1.36 -13.52
C THR A 23 -14.24 -1.86 -12.85
N LEU A 24 -15.13 -0.95 -12.45
CA LEU A 24 -16.42 -1.32 -11.87
C LEU A 24 -17.26 -2.14 -12.85
N GLN A 25 -17.40 -1.68 -14.09
CA GLN A 25 -18.24 -2.31 -15.12
C GLN A 25 -17.71 -3.66 -15.56
N ALA A 26 -16.39 -3.88 -15.54
CA ALA A 26 -15.77 -5.17 -15.80
C ALA A 26 -16.15 -6.24 -14.75
N HIS A 27 -16.43 -5.83 -13.51
CA HIS A 27 -16.79 -6.75 -12.42
C HIS A 27 -18.30 -6.81 -12.17
N ARG A 28 -19.03 -5.73 -12.42
CA ARG A 28 -20.48 -5.62 -12.15
C ARG A 28 -21.16 -4.79 -13.24
N PRO A 29 -22.02 -5.40 -14.07
CA PRO A 29 -22.80 -4.64 -15.03
C PRO A 29 -23.63 -3.55 -14.33
N CYS A 30 -23.47 -2.32 -14.73
CA CYS A 30 -24.24 -1.20 -14.18
C CYS A 30 -24.40 -0.08 -15.24
N HIS A 31 -25.47 0.72 -15.10
CA HIS A 31 -25.71 1.85 -15.99
C HIS A 31 -24.71 3.01 -15.70
N ALA A 32 -24.40 3.81 -16.72
CA ALA A 32 -23.43 4.89 -16.65
C ALA A 32 -23.68 5.87 -15.48
N ALA A 33 -24.95 6.23 -15.21
CA ALA A 33 -25.29 7.11 -14.10
C ALA A 33 -25.01 6.48 -12.73
N GLN A 34 -25.16 5.17 -12.59
CA GLN A 34 -24.84 4.43 -11.38
C GLN A 34 -23.32 4.30 -11.22
N ALA A 35 -22.60 3.96 -12.30
CA ALA A 35 -21.14 3.90 -12.30
C ALA A 35 -20.55 5.23 -11.85
N ARG A 36 -21.03 6.36 -12.42
CA ARG A 36 -20.56 7.69 -12.05
C ARG A 36 -20.73 8.01 -10.56
N ARG A 37 -21.86 7.63 -9.97
CA ARG A 37 -22.08 7.82 -8.52
C ARG A 37 -21.12 6.96 -7.69
N GLN A 38 -20.97 5.68 -8.02
CA GLN A 38 -20.08 4.78 -7.29
C GLN A 38 -18.61 5.20 -7.39
N VAL A 39 -18.18 5.71 -8.54
CA VAL A 39 -16.83 6.30 -8.72
C VAL A 39 -16.64 7.52 -7.83
N HIS A 40 -17.62 8.42 -7.80
CA HIS A 40 -17.60 9.61 -6.94
C HIS A 40 -17.43 9.19 -5.46
N ASP A 41 -18.26 8.24 -5.01
CA ASP A 41 -18.26 7.76 -3.62
C ASP A 41 -16.97 7.02 -3.27
N ALA A 42 -16.41 6.25 -4.22
CA ALA A 42 -15.13 5.58 -4.04
C ALA A 42 -13.97 6.57 -3.89
N LEU A 43 -13.95 7.65 -4.68
CA LEU A 43 -12.94 8.71 -4.56
C LEU A 43 -13.10 9.49 -3.24
N ALA A 44 -14.32 9.75 -2.81
CA ALA A 44 -14.58 10.39 -1.51
C ALA A 44 -14.10 9.49 -0.35
N ALA A 45 -14.32 8.17 -0.43
CA ALA A 45 -13.92 7.20 0.60
C ALA A 45 -12.41 7.14 0.80
N VAL A 46 -11.61 7.44 -0.25
CA VAL A 46 -10.15 7.53 -0.15
C VAL A 46 -9.65 8.96 0.14
N GLY A 47 -10.53 9.85 0.62
CA GLY A 47 -10.16 11.19 1.08
C GLY A 47 -9.84 12.18 -0.04
N ILE A 48 -10.39 12.00 -1.23
CA ILE A 48 -10.37 13.02 -2.29
C ILE A 48 -11.45 14.05 -1.96
N GLU A 49 -11.06 15.32 -1.74
CA GLU A 49 -11.97 16.40 -1.34
C GLU A 49 -12.97 16.80 -2.43
N ASP A 50 -12.53 16.83 -3.70
CA ASP A 50 -13.38 17.14 -4.86
C ASP A 50 -13.36 15.97 -5.87
N PRO A 51 -14.14 14.90 -5.60
CA PRO A 51 -14.23 13.75 -6.50
C PRO A 51 -14.74 14.12 -7.90
N ALA A 52 -15.68 15.05 -7.98
CA ALA A 52 -16.29 15.46 -9.25
C ALA A 52 -15.28 16.14 -10.20
N ARG A 53 -14.33 16.88 -9.64
CA ARG A 53 -13.19 17.44 -10.37
C ARG A 53 -12.21 16.35 -10.77
N VAL A 54 -11.75 15.52 -9.80
CA VAL A 54 -10.72 14.51 -10.03
C VAL A 54 -11.14 13.45 -11.04
N MET A 55 -12.42 13.11 -11.10
CA MET A 55 -12.95 12.20 -12.13
C MET A 55 -12.69 12.68 -13.57
N ARG A 56 -12.53 13.98 -13.79
CA ARG A 56 -12.31 14.56 -15.13
C ARG A 56 -10.84 14.77 -15.46
N LEU A 57 -9.97 14.70 -14.44
CA LEU A 57 -8.53 14.89 -14.58
C LEU A 57 -7.86 13.62 -15.10
N TYR A 58 -6.75 13.82 -15.78
CA TYR A 58 -5.84 12.77 -16.20
C TYR A 58 -4.78 12.49 -15.10
N PRO A 59 -4.13 11.33 -15.10
CA PRO A 59 -3.12 10.99 -14.10
C PRO A 59 -1.98 12.00 -13.96
N HIS A 60 -1.58 12.65 -15.03
CA HIS A 60 -0.52 13.66 -15.03
C HIS A 60 -0.95 15.04 -14.48
N GLU A 61 -2.25 15.26 -14.27
CA GLU A 61 -2.80 16.50 -13.74
C GLU A 61 -3.03 16.47 -12.21
N VAL A 62 -2.73 15.34 -11.56
CA VAL A 62 -2.90 15.15 -10.12
C VAL A 62 -1.55 14.95 -9.41
N SER A 63 -1.49 15.26 -8.11
CA SER A 63 -0.32 14.94 -7.29
C SER A 63 -0.12 13.44 -7.13
N GLY A 64 1.10 12.99 -6.80
CA GLY A 64 1.39 11.58 -6.56
C GLY A 64 0.46 10.96 -5.52
N GLY A 65 0.22 11.65 -4.41
CA GLY A 65 -0.70 11.18 -3.37
C GLY A 65 -2.16 11.10 -3.81
N MET A 66 -2.61 12.01 -4.67
CA MET A 66 -3.95 11.93 -5.27
C MET A 66 -4.05 10.77 -6.26
N GLY A 67 -3.03 10.54 -7.09
CA GLY A 67 -2.95 9.40 -8.00
C GLY A 67 -2.97 8.07 -7.24
N GLN A 68 -2.22 7.99 -6.13
CA GLN A 68 -2.21 6.80 -5.26
C GLN A 68 -3.59 6.52 -4.66
N ARG A 69 -4.28 7.54 -4.13
CA ARG A 69 -5.64 7.39 -3.61
C ARG A 69 -6.63 6.99 -4.70
N ALA A 70 -6.51 7.57 -5.90
CA ALA A 70 -7.36 7.20 -7.04
C ALA A 70 -7.13 5.73 -7.45
N MET A 71 -5.89 5.25 -7.46
CA MET A 71 -5.56 3.84 -7.71
C MET A 71 -6.15 2.92 -6.62
N ILE A 72 -6.06 3.30 -5.35
CA ILE A 72 -6.70 2.54 -4.26
C ILE A 72 -8.22 2.50 -4.46
N ALA A 73 -8.87 3.63 -4.79
CA ALA A 73 -10.30 3.67 -5.10
C ALA A 73 -10.67 2.72 -6.25
N MET A 74 -9.85 2.68 -7.31
CA MET A 74 -10.02 1.79 -8.46
C MET A 74 -9.95 0.32 -8.07
N MET A 75 -9.01 -0.06 -7.19
CA MET A 75 -8.90 -1.45 -6.72
C MET A 75 -10.02 -1.86 -5.76
N LEU A 76 -10.54 -0.92 -4.99
CA LEU A 76 -11.59 -1.17 -3.99
C LEU A 76 -13.01 -1.10 -4.52
N ILE A 77 -13.25 -0.49 -5.70
CA ILE A 77 -14.60 -0.30 -6.23
C ILE A 77 -15.27 -1.63 -6.61
N ALA A 78 -14.49 -2.65 -6.95
CA ALA A 78 -14.96 -4.01 -7.22
C ALA A 78 -15.45 -4.73 -5.96
N GLY A 79 -15.14 -4.23 -4.76
CA GLY A 79 -15.49 -4.84 -3.48
C GLY A 79 -14.70 -6.14 -3.20
N PRO A 80 -13.36 -6.11 -3.23
CA PRO A 80 -12.56 -7.30 -2.98
C PRO A 80 -12.65 -7.74 -1.52
N GLU A 81 -12.51 -9.05 -1.27
CA GLU A 81 -12.39 -9.63 0.07
C GLU A 81 -10.93 -9.58 0.58
N LEU A 82 -9.97 -9.50 -0.34
CA LEU A 82 -8.53 -9.42 -0.05
C LEU A 82 -7.89 -8.36 -0.92
N LEU A 83 -7.16 -7.44 -0.31
CA LEU A 83 -6.32 -6.45 -0.97
C LEU A 83 -4.84 -6.81 -0.82
N ILE A 84 -4.11 -6.83 -1.92
CA ILE A 84 -2.65 -6.91 -1.91
C ILE A 84 -2.10 -5.52 -2.22
N ALA A 85 -1.33 -4.96 -1.32
CA ALA A 85 -0.71 -3.65 -1.44
C ALA A 85 0.81 -3.79 -1.45
N ASP A 86 1.41 -3.61 -2.64
CA ASP A 86 2.84 -3.75 -2.87
C ASP A 86 3.49 -2.37 -2.86
N GLU A 87 4.21 -2.08 -1.78
CA GLU A 87 4.85 -0.79 -1.49
C GLU A 87 3.97 0.43 -1.78
N PRO A 88 2.72 0.47 -1.28
CA PRO A 88 1.72 1.45 -1.72
C PRO A 88 2.05 2.89 -1.33
N THR A 89 3.12 3.11 -0.58
CA THR A 89 3.50 4.43 -0.07
C THR A 89 4.95 4.82 -0.31
N SER A 90 5.74 3.99 -1.00
CA SER A 90 7.18 4.19 -1.17
C SER A 90 7.56 5.45 -1.96
N ALA A 91 6.70 5.95 -2.83
CA ALA A 91 6.91 7.16 -3.63
C ALA A 91 6.30 8.44 -3.00
N LEU A 92 5.82 8.36 -1.75
CA LEU A 92 5.13 9.45 -1.07
C LEU A 92 5.98 10.04 0.05
N ASP A 93 5.80 11.34 0.32
CA ASP A 93 6.33 11.93 1.54
C ASP A 93 5.65 11.38 2.79
N VAL A 94 6.31 11.49 3.95
CA VAL A 94 5.87 10.87 5.21
C VAL A 94 4.45 11.28 5.61
N THR A 95 4.06 12.53 5.36
CA THR A 95 2.72 13.02 5.74
C THR A 95 1.63 12.37 4.90
N VAL A 96 1.84 12.32 3.59
CA VAL A 96 0.91 11.68 2.65
C VAL A 96 0.89 10.17 2.86
N GLN A 97 2.03 9.55 3.15
CA GLN A 97 2.14 8.14 3.51
C GLN A 97 1.22 7.78 4.69
N LEU A 98 1.31 8.53 5.81
CA LEU A 98 0.46 8.29 6.99
C LEU A 98 -1.03 8.47 6.68
N GLN A 99 -1.39 9.44 5.83
CA GLN A 99 -2.77 9.62 5.40
C GLN A 99 -3.29 8.43 4.58
N VAL A 100 -2.50 7.93 3.63
CA VAL A 100 -2.87 6.77 2.80
C VAL A 100 -3.01 5.51 3.65
N LEU A 101 -2.11 5.30 4.61
CA LEU A 101 -2.19 4.16 5.53
C LEU A 101 -3.42 4.23 6.43
N GLY A 102 -3.73 5.40 6.99
CA GLY A 102 -4.95 5.59 7.79
C GLY A 102 -6.24 5.34 6.98
N ILE A 103 -6.24 5.67 5.69
CA ILE A 103 -7.34 5.36 4.78
C ILE A 103 -7.44 3.83 4.57
N LEU A 104 -6.32 3.15 4.31
CA LEU A 104 -6.29 1.70 4.13
C LEU A 104 -6.76 0.96 5.38
N ASP A 105 -6.26 1.33 6.56
CA ASP A 105 -6.64 0.76 7.84
C ASP A 105 -8.15 0.85 8.07
N LYS A 106 -8.70 2.06 7.91
CA LYS A 106 -10.13 2.30 8.04
C LYS A 106 -10.95 1.46 7.04
N LEU A 107 -10.55 1.42 5.77
CA LEU A 107 -11.29 0.68 4.74
C LEU A 107 -11.22 -0.84 4.94
N VAL A 108 -10.10 -1.35 5.44
CA VAL A 108 -9.94 -2.76 5.84
C VAL A 108 -10.89 -3.09 6.99
N ALA A 109 -10.90 -2.28 8.05
CA ALA A 109 -11.76 -2.46 9.21
C ALA A 109 -13.25 -2.35 8.86
N ASP A 110 -13.65 -1.27 8.14
CA ASP A 110 -15.05 -1.00 7.79
C ASP A 110 -15.66 -2.08 6.88
N ARG A 111 -14.84 -2.72 6.04
CA ARG A 111 -15.30 -3.73 5.07
C ARG A 111 -15.04 -5.17 5.50
N GLY A 112 -14.34 -5.40 6.62
CA GLY A 112 -13.92 -6.73 7.07
C GLY A 112 -13.03 -7.45 6.04
N MET A 113 -12.19 -6.70 5.33
CA MET A 113 -11.37 -7.15 4.22
C MET A 113 -10.00 -7.60 4.72
N GLY A 114 -9.44 -8.67 4.13
CA GLY A 114 -8.04 -9.04 4.35
C GLY A 114 -7.08 -8.07 3.67
N LEU A 115 -5.91 -7.84 4.28
CA LEU A 115 -4.83 -7.04 3.68
C LEU A 115 -3.52 -7.81 3.70
N ILE A 116 -2.88 -7.95 2.54
CA ILE A 116 -1.47 -8.32 2.42
C ILE A 116 -0.71 -7.06 2.08
N PHE A 117 0.10 -6.60 3.03
CA PHE A 117 0.89 -5.38 2.91
C PHE A 117 2.37 -5.74 2.70
N ILE A 118 2.93 -5.39 1.54
CA ILE A 118 4.34 -5.63 1.22
C ILE A 118 5.09 -4.32 1.38
N SER A 119 6.16 -4.34 2.19
CA SER A 119 7.00 -3.17 2.41
C SER A 119 8.41 -3.57 2.83
N HIS A 120 9.38 -2.74 2.53
CA HIS A 120 10.75 -2.84 3.04
C HIS A 120 10.94 -2.02 4.34
N ASP A 121 9.96 -1.24 4.77
CA ASP A 121 10.01 -0.46 6.01
C ASP A 121 9.49 -1.28 7.19
N LEU A 122 10.43 -1.85 7.97
CA LEU A 122 10.10 -2.67 9.14
C LEU A 122 9.37 -1.89 10.24
N ARG A 123 9.62 -0.59 10.39
CA ARG A 123 8.91 0.23 11.39
C ARG A 123 7.45 0.38 11.02
N LEU A 124 7.21 0.62 9.73
CA LEU A 124 5.86 0.71 9.21
C LEU A 124 5.12 -0.61 9.38
N VAL A 125 5.73 -1.72 8.95
CA VAL A 125 5.15 -3.06 9.08
C VAL A 125 4.81 -3.39 10.53
N SER A 126 5.72 -3.11 11.47
CA SER A 126 5.51 -3.39 12.89
C SER A 126 4.39 -2.57 13.52
N SER A 127 4.09 -1.39 12.99
CA SER A 127 3.03 -0.51 13.53
C SER A 127 1.67 -0.69 12.84
N PHE A 128 1.64 -1.31 11.66
CA PHE A 128 0.46 -1.35 10.81
C PHE A 128 -0.12 -2.76 10.62
N CYS A 129 0.70 -3.80 10.74
CA CYS A 129 0.30 -5.18 10.50
C CYS A 129 0.10 -5.96 11.81
N ASP A 130 -0.73 -7.02 11.78
CA ASP A 130 -0.89 -7.94 12.90
C ASP A 130 0.23 -9.00 12.89
N ARG A 131 0.63 -9.45 11.70
CA ARG A 131 1.57 -10.54 11.48
C ARG A 131 2.53 -10.21 10.35
N VAL A 132 3.79 -10.60 10.51
CA VAL A 132 4.87 -10.34 9.56
C VAL A 132 5.42 -11.65 9.04
N LEU A 133 5.55 -11.75 7.72
CA LEU A 133 6.27 -12.79 7.01
C LEU A 133 7.57 -12.19 6.46
N VAL A 134 8.70 -12.59 6.99
CA VAL A 134 10.01 -12.13 6.50
C VAL A 134 10.48 -13.05 5.38
N MET A 135 10.76 -12.45 4.22
CA MET A 135 11.19 -13.19 3.04
C MET A 135 12.67 -12.94 2.73
N TYR A 136 13.38 -14.00 2.41
CA TYR A 136 14.74 -13.94 1.89
C TYR A 136 14.94 -14.96 0.77
N ALA A 137 15.55 -14.55 -0.34
CA ALA A 137 15.84 -15.40 -1.50
C ALA A 137 14.61 -16.20 -2.00
N GLY A 138 13.41 -15.59 -1.98
CA GLY A 138 12.17 -16.21 -2.46
C GLY A 138 11.50 -17.16 -1.46
N ARG A 139 12.01 -17.27 -0.24
CA ARG A 139 11.44 -18.12 0.83
C ARG A 139 10.99 -17.28 2.02
N VAL A 140 9.96 -17.73 2.73
CA VAL A 140 9.60 -17.21 4.05
C VAL A 140 10.56 -17.82 5.05
N VAL A 141 11.41 -16.99 5.66
CA VAL A 141 12.43 -17.42 6.63
C VAL A 141 11.97 -17.25 8.08
N GLU A 142 10.98 -16.39 8.30
CA GLU A 142 10.39 -16.19 9.63
C GLU A 142 8.95 -15.72 9.51
N GLU A 143 8.10 -16.22 10.40
CA GLU A 143 6.73 -15.75 10.63
C GLU A 143 6.60 -15.31 12.09
N ILE A 144 6.15 -14.08 12.35
CA ILE A 144 6.14 -13.51 13.68
C ILE A 144 4.96 -12.52 13.83
N ALA A 145 4.39 -12.39 15.04
CA ALA A 145 3.46 -11.33 15.34
C ALA A 145 4.19 -9.97 15.26
N ALA A 146 3.55 -8.97 14.67
CA ALA A 146 4.19 -7.66 14.47
C ALA A 146 4.65 -7.02 15.79
N VAL A 147 3.88 -7.20 16.86
CA VAL A 147 4.20 -6.72 18.22
C VAL A 147 5.46 -7.38 18.80
N ASP A 148 5.78 -8.60 18.37
CA ASP A 148 6.94 -9.40 18.83
C ASP A 148 8.14 -9.28 17.88
N LEU A 149 8.08 -8.44 16.86
CA LEU A 149 9.13 -8.33 15.84
C LEU A 149 10.53 -8.07 16.45
N HIS A 150 10.58 -7.36 17.57
CA HIS A 150 11.82 -7.11 18.33
C HIS A 150 12.44 -8.37 18.92
N ASN A 151 11.67 -9.47 19.07
CA ASN A 151 12.09 -10.79 19.57
C ASN A 151 12.41 -11.78 18.44
N ALA A 152 12.58 -11.31 17.19
CA ALA A 152 12.88 -12.14 16.04
C ALA A 152 14.05 -13.10 16.29
N GLN A 153 13.91 -14.34 15.83
CA GLN A 153 14.90 -15.40 16.05
C GLN A 153 15.80 -15.60 14.83
N HIS A 154 15.24 -15.42 13.63
CA HIS A 154 16.02 -15.66 12.42
C HIS A 154 17.14 -14.62 12.26
N PRO A 155 18.39 -15.04 11.97
CA PRO A 155 19.55 -14.13 11.89
C PRO A 155 19.36 -13.01 10.86
N TYR A 156 18.70 -13.28 9.74
CA TYR A 156 18.39 -12.28 8.72
C TYR A 156 17.46 -11.18 9.27
N THR A 157 16.37 -11.56 9.94
CA THR A 157 15.41 -10.60 10.54
C THR A 157 16.09 -9.73 11.60
N ARG A 158 16.87 -10.37 12.49
CA ARG A 158 17.66 -9.65 13.50
C ARG A 158 18.66 -8.69 12.90
N GLY A 159 19.30 -9.11 11.81
CA GLY A 159 20.22 -8.25 11.06
C GLY A 159 19.53 -7.04 10.47
N LEU A 160 18.35 -7.21 9.86
CA LEU A 160 17.54 -6.10 9.35
C LEU A 160 17.15 -5.11 10.46
N LEU A 161 16.69 -5.61 11.60
CA LEU A 161 16.33 -4.79 12.76
C LEU A 161 17.53 -4.00 13.31
N ASN A 162 18.71 -4.61 13.36
CA ASN A 162 19.94 -3.98 13.83
C ASN A 162 20.44 -2.88 12.87
N CYS A 163 20.08 -2.96 11.58
CA CYS A 163 20.43 -1.95 10.58
C CYS A 163 19.48 -0.73 10.62
N LEU A 164 18.38 -0.77 11.39
CA LEU A 164 17.47 0.36 11.49
C LEU A 164 18.16 1.54 12.21
N PRO A 165 18.11 2.77 11.64
CA PRO A 165 18.65 3.95 12.29
C PRO A 165 17.91 4.22 13.60
N GLN A 166 18.63 4.43 14.71
CA GLN A 166 18.08 4.81 16.00
C GLN A 166 18.31 6.30 16.25
N LEU A 167 17.24 7.03 16.61
CA LEU A 167 17.36 8.42 17.00
C LEU A 167 18.12 8.51 18.35
N GLY A 168 19.15 9.36 18.40
CA GLY A 168 19.92 9.63 19.65
C GLY A 168 21.13 8.73 19.91
N ALA A 169 21.39 7.72 19.10
CA ALA A 169 22.60 6.91 19.19
C ALA A 169 23.31 6.86 17.82
N PRO A 170 24.15 7.85 17.49
CA PRO A 170 24.89 7.86 16.24
C PRO A 170 25.89 6.69 16.24
N ARG A 171 25.62 5.65 15.47
CA ARG A 171 26.55 4.55 15.19
C ARG A 171 27.28 4.90 13.89
N HIS A 172 28.55 5.12 13.95
CA HIS A 172 29.41 5.28 12.78
C HIS A 172 30.53 4.26 12.80
N PRO A 173 30.70 3.44 11.75
CA PRO A 173 29.82 3.33 10.57
C PRO A 173 28.46 2.70 10.92
N LEU A 174 27.44 2.97 10.07
CA LEU A 174 26.14 2.31 10.20
C LEU A 174 26.32 0.79 10.08
N PRO A 175 25.61 0.00 10.90
CA PRO A 175 25.65 -1.46 10.79
C PRO A 175 25.20 -1.89 9.39
N THR A 176 25.94 -2.80 8.78
CA THR A 176 25.60 -3.46 7.53
C THR A 176 25.26 -4.92 7.79
N LEU A 177 24.38 -5.45 6.95
CA LEU A 177 23.99 -6.85 7.03
C LEU A 177 24.90 -7.72 6.14
N ASP A 178 25.77 -8.53 6.74
CA ASP A 178 26.52 -9.55 6.02
C ASP A 178 25.61 -10.73 5.72
N ARG A 179 25.21 -10.85 4.45
CA ARG A 179 24.30 -11.90 3.99
C ARG A 179 25.00 -13.25 3.98
N GLN A 180 24.37 -14.25 4.57
CA GLN A 180 24.88 -15.62 4.62
C GLN A 180 24.09 -16.49 3.62
N PRO A 181 24.77 -17.29 2.77
CA PRO A 181 24.12 -18.21 1.83
C PRO A 181 23.17 -19.21 2.52
N GLU A 182 23.51 -19.63 3.74
CA GLU A 182 22.72 -20.58 4.54
C GLU A 182 21.31 -20.07 4.88
N TRP A 183 21.09 -18.77 4.86
CA TRP A 183 19.76 -18.19 5.13
C TRP A 183 18.75 -18.48 4.01
N ALA A 184 19.20 -18.91 2.85
CA ALA A 184 18.38 -19.32 1.72
C ALA A 184 18.10 -20.83 1.67
N ALA A 185 18.66 -21.61 2.60
CA ALA A 185 18.59 -23.06 2.63
C ALA A 185 17.24 -23.63 3.13
#